data_7644561fbe5f583e4f4bd7a3abcacf67
#
_entry.id   7644561fbe5f583e4f4bd7a3abcacf67
#
_cell.length_a   1.000
_cell.length_b   1.000
_cell.length_c   1.000
_cell.angle_alpha   90.00
_cell.angle_beta   90.00
_cell.angle_gamma   90.00
#
_symmetry.space_group_name_H-M   'P 1'
#
loop_
_entity.id
_entity.type
_entity.pdbx_description
1 polymer ?
#
loop_
_entity_poly.entity_id
_entity_poly.type
_entity_poly.pdbx_seq_one_letter_code
_entity_poly.pdbx_strand_id
1 'polypeptide(L)'
;MMLLHCIVRTFLQYQLPRLSVQALATRSIQRASNTYQSIGKVRIMSSKSATENDTLNEVVDLAKLRQDYSSITIDESTLDSDPFNVFEKWFNDALEAKAHEPNAMCLATCDPQTCMPSARMVLLKGFDHEGFVWFTNYNSRKGQELETNPNAALCFWWPELERSVRIEGMVSKVSPEESNEYFGKRPPTAMVGAVSSNQSQRIADQVTLQQKFQHLQNEYLNEDGTLKKELPRPSHWGGYRLKPLIVEFWKGRASRIHDRIRYLRPATDDEGWTKERLQP
;
A
#
# COMPACT_ATOMS: atom_id res chain seq x y z
N MET A 1 22.24 -13.59 20.23
CA MET A 1 23.61 -13.60 19.69
C MET A 1 23.64 -13.78 18.16
N MET A 2 22.60 -13.29 17.43
CA MET A 2 22.50 -13.40 15.95
C MET A 2 22.29 -12.06 15.24
N LEU A 3 22.29 -10.94 15.95
CA LEU A 3 22.11 -9.58 15.36
C LEU A 3 23.42 -8.84 15.06
N LEU A 4 24.58 -9.41 15.39
CA LEU A 4 25.88 -8.75 15.18
C LEU A 4 26.59 -9.17 13.87
N HIS A 5 26.06 -10.11 13.09
CA HIS A 5 26.73 -10.66 11.89
C HIS A 5 26.41 -9.94 10.59
N CYS A 6 25.40 -9.08 10.55
CA CYS A 6 25.00 -8.36 9.32
C CYS A 6 25.75 -7.04 9.08
N ILE A 7 26.33 -6.43 10.13
CA ILE A 7 26.97 -5.11 10.02
C ILE A 7 28.45 -5.18 9.60
N VAL A 8 29.12 -6.32 9.75
CA VAL A 8 30.57 -6.42 9.51
C VAL A 8 30.94 -6.83 8.08
N ARG A 9 30.01 -7.30 7.25
CA ARG A 9 30.35 -7.76 5.87
C ARG A 9 30.33 -6.68 4.78
N THR A 10 29.87 -5.47 5.04
CA THR A 10 29.74 -4.41 4.01
C THR A 10 30.89 -3.39 4.02
N PHE A 11 31.85 -3.46 4.95
CA PHE A 11 32.92 -2.46 5.09
C PHE A 11 34.29 -2.85 4.54
N LEU A 12 34.47 -4.01 3.91
CA LEU A 12 35.81 -4.52 3.55
C LEU A 12 36.10 -4.67 2.05
N GLN A 13 35.38 -4.00 1.16
CA GLN A 13 35.61 -4.19 -0.29
C GLN A 13 35.81 -2.93 -1.14
N TYR A 14 36.13 -1.78 -0.55
CA TYR A 14 36.58 -0.62 -1.35
C TYR A 14 37.79 0.07 -0.73
N GLN A 15 38.98 -0.52 -0.97
CA GLN A 15 40.22 0.25 -0.94
C GLN A 15 40.57 0.68 -2.38
N LEU A 16 40.34 1.94 -2.71
CA LEU A 16 40.89 2.60 -3.90
C LEU A 16 42.06 3.51 -3.50
N PRO A 17 43.14 3.61 -4.30
CA PRO A 17 44.36 4.32 -3.95
C PRO A 17 44.15 5.84 -3.97
N ARG A 18 44.81 6.51 -3.02
CA ARG A 18 44.90 7.99 -2.94
C ARG A 18 45.64 8.54 -4.12
N LEU A 19 44.94 9.23 -5.02
CA LEU A 19 45.55 10.16 -6.01
C LEU A 19 44.92 11.55 -5.83
N SER A 20 45.79 12.49 -5.65
CA SER A 20 45.68 13.95 -5.49
C SER A 20 44.34 14.64 -5.80
N VAL A 21 43.70 15.17 -4.74
CA VAL A 21 42.37 15.79 -4.71
C VAL A 21 42.42 17.33 -4.93
N GLN A 22 43.41 17.92 -5.59
CA GLN A 22 43.45 19.37 -5.71
C GLN A 22 43.25 19.97 -7.12
N ALA A 23 43.12 19.15 -8.19
CA ALA A 23 42.96 19.68 -9.55
C ALA A 23 41.57 19.44 -10.18
N LEU A 24 40.62 18.78 -9.50
CA LEU A 24 39.30 18.47 -10.04
C LEU A 24 38.13 19.23 -9.39
N ALA A 25 38.42 20.02 -8.34
CA ALA A 25 37.36 20.71 -7.59
C ALA A 25 36.75 21.93 -8.30
N THR A 26 37.47 22.57 -9.21
CA THR A 26 37.04 23.83 -9.82
C THR A 26 36.19 23.66 -11.10
N ARG A 27 36.24 22.50 -11.76
CA ARG A 27 35.40 22.22 -12.93
C ARG A 27 34.08 21.50 -12.61
N SER A 28 33.97 20.91 -11.43
CA SER A 28 32.76 20.19 -11.00
C SER A 28 31.69 21.12 -10.41
N ILE A 29 32.07 22.26 -9.84
CA ILE A 29 31.12 23.21 -9.22
C ILE A 29 30.31 23.95 -10.27
N GLN A 30 30.93 24.28 -11.44
CA GLN A 30 30.23 24.99 -12.51
C GLN A 30 29.25 24.10 -13.30
N ARG A 31 29.40 22.75 -13.26
CA ARG A 31 28.43 21.82 -13.85
C ARG A 31 27.30 21.46 -12.90
N ALA A 32 27.53 21.50 -11.59
CA ALA A 32 26.52 21.21 -10.59
C ALA A 32 25.46 22.32 -10.49
N SER A 33 25.80 23.58 -10.72
CA SER A 33 24.83 24.68 -10.67
C SER A 33 23.82 24.70 -11.81
N ASN A 34 24.17 24.13 -12.98
CA ASN A 34 23.20 24.02 -14.10
C ASN A 34 22.34 22.78 -14.04
N THR A 35 22.66 21.77 -13.20
CA THR A 35 21.86 20.55 -13.05
C THR A 35 20.77 20.71 -11.99
N TYR A 36 20.91 21.65 -11.07
CA TYR A 36 19.91 21.89 -10.02
C TYR A 36 18.67 22.69 -10.47
N GLN A 37 18.69 23.30 -11.66
CA GLN A 37 17.52 24.02 -12.19
C GLN A 37 16.53 23.15 -12.96
N SER A 38 16.80 21.85 -13.17
CA SER A 38 15.90 20.95 -13.91
C SER A 38 15.15 19.93 -13.03
N ILE A 39 15.35 19.94 -11.72
CA ILE A 39 14.63 19.06 -10.81
C ILE A 39 13.27 19.70 -10.47
N GLY A 40 12.21 19.24 -11.11
CA GLY A 40 10.84 19.69 -10.85
C GLY A 40 9.95 19.89 -12.08
N LYS A 41 10.50 19.71 -13.30
CA LYS A 41 9.69 19.85 -14.52
C LYS A 41 9.46 18.50 -15.18
N VAL A 42 8.21 18.02 -15.14
CA VAL A 42 7.77 16.83 -15.89
C VAL A 42 7.17 17.27 -17.22
N ARG A 43 7.71 16.72 -18.31
CA ARG A 43 7.14 16.93 -19.65
C ARG A 43 6.04 15.89 -19.85
N ILE A 44 4.77 16.35 -19.89
CA ILE A 44 3.65 15.49 -20.25
C ILE A 44 3.55 15.50 -21.77
N MET A 45 3.78 14.34 -22.39
CA MET A 45 3.52 14.19 -23.83
C MET A 45 2.03 13.91 -24.01
N SER A 46 1.30 14.81 -24.65
CA SER A 46 -0.08 14.58 -25.09
C SER A 46 -0.05 13.75 -26.37
N SER A 47 -0.61 12.55 -26.34
CA SER A 47 -0.85 11.73 -27.53
C SER A 47 -2.16 12.15 -28.22
N LYS A 48 -2.19 13.31 -28.86
CA LYS A 48 -3.22 13.65 -29.84
C LYS A 48 -2.55 13.75 -31.20
N SER A 49 -3.16 13.07 -32.18
CA SER A 49 -2.74 13.05 -33.57
C SER A 49 -2.51 14.48 -34.12
N ALA A 50 -1.33 14.65 -34.71
CA ALA A 50 -0.86 15.90 -35.25
C ALA A 50 -1.72 16.40 -36.42
N THR A 51 -2.34 17.55 -36.24
CA THR A 51 -2.48 18.56 -37.30
C THR A 51 -1.56 19.71 -36.93
N GLU A 52 -0.77 20.14 -37.90
CA GLU A 52 0.24 21.20 -37.74
C GLU A 52 -0.44 22.49 -37.22
N ASN A 53 -0.06 22.90 -36.06
CA ASN A 53 0.24 24.20 -35.48
C ASN A 53 -0.10 24.22 -33.99
N ASP A 54 0.91 24.64 -33.20
CA ASP A 54 0.84 24.91 -31.75
C ASP A 54 0.52 23.73 -30.82
N THR A 55 1.43 22.78 -30.70
CA THR A 55 1.56 22.00 -29.48
C THR A 55 2.38 22.78 -28.46
N LEU A 56 1.73 23.61 -27.67
CA LEU A 56 2.26 24.06 -26.38
C LEU A 56 2.51 22.81 -25.52
N ASN A 57 3.76 22.40 -25.44
CA ASN A 57 4.21 21.42 -24.44
C ASN A 57 4.05 22.10 -23.08
N GLU A 58 2.91 21.92 -22.42
CA GLU A 58 2.68 22.44 -21.09
C GLU A 58 3.58 21.68 -20.11
N VAL A 59 4.62 22.33 -19.64
CA VAL A 59 5.53 21.81 -18.63
C VAL A 59 4.85 22.00 -17.28
N VAL A 60 4.33 20.89 -16.70
CA VAL A 60 3.75 20.92 -15.37
C VAL A 60 4.85 21.15 -14.34
N ASP A 61 4.75 22.24 -13.60
CA ASP A 61 5.62 22.52 -12.45
C ASP A 61 5.05 21.83 -11.20
N LEU A 62 5.63 20.68 -10.84
CA LEU A 62 5.19 19.88 -9.69
C LEU A 62 5.21 20.66 -8.37
N ALA A 63 6.07 21.68 -8.25
CA ALA A 63 6.14 22.50 -7.05
C ALA A 63 4.88 23.37 -6.85
N LYS A 64 4.12 23.61 -7.92
CA LYS A 64 2.86 24.37 -7.91
C LYS A 64 1.64 23.50 -7.65
N LEU A 65 1.77 22.17 -7.66
CA LEU A 65 0.65 21.24 -7.37
C LEU A 65 0.33 21.13 -5.88
N ARG A 66 0.62 22.17 -5.11
CA ARG A 66 0.29 22.23 -3.69
C ARG A 66 -1.16 22.59 -3.51
N GLN A 67 -1.84 21.81 -2.65
CA GLN A 67 -3.17 22.15 -2.15
C GLN A 67 -3.06 22.60 -0.69
N ASP A 68 -3.80 23.61 -0.32
CA ASP A 68 -4.00 23.99 1.06
C ASP A 68 -5.12 23.12 1.65
N TYR A 69 -4.87 22.57 2.83
CA TYR A 69 -5.83 21.77 3.57
C TYR A 69 -6.70 22.64 4.47
N SER A 70 -7.82 22.08 4.91
CA SER A 70 -8.75 22.74 5.84
C SER A 70 -8.08 23.10 7.18
N SER A 71 -8.70 24.02 7.92
CA SER A 71 -8.23 24.42 9.25
C SER A 71 -8.73 23.53 10.39
N ILE A 72 -9.53 22.50 10.07
CA ILE A 72 -10.11 21.59 11.07
C ILE A 72 -9.01 20.74 11.71
N THR A 73 -8.92 20.80 13.04
CA THR A 73 -7.92 20.08 13.83
C THR A 73 -8.49 18.78 14.39
N ILE A 74 -7.60 17.83 14.74
CA ILE A 74 -7.95 16.71 15.60
C ILE A 74 -7.91 17.21 17.06
N ASP A 75 -9.06 17.15 17.73
CA ASP A 75 -9.12 17.34 19.19
C ASP A 75 -8.81 16.00 19.88
N GLU A 76 -7.61 15.90 20.45
CA GLU A 76 -7.15 14.69 21.13
C GLU A 76 -8.00 14.27 22.33
N SER A 77 -8.65 15.26 22.99
CA SER A 77 -9.49 15.01 24.17
C SER A 77 -10.77 14.24 23.81
N THR A 78 -11.19 14.33 22.53
CA THR A 78 -12.40 13.66 22.01
C THR A 78 -12.11 12.33 21.32
N LEU A 79 -10.84 11.99 21.13
CA LEU A 79 -10.46 10.71 20.52
C LEU A 79 -10.59 9.59 21.54
N ASP A 80 -11.24 8.51 21.10
CA ASP A 80 -11.34 7.27 21.89
C ASP A 80 -9.94 6.75 22.28
N SER A 81 -9.87 6.06 23.41
CA SER A 81 -8.64 5.38 23.85
C SER A 81 -8.29 4.15 23.00
N ASP A 82 -9.27 3.58 22.31
CA ASP A 82 -9.10 2.46 21.40
C ASP A 82 -9.01 2.97 19.94
N PRO A 83 -7.89 2.74 19.24
CA PRO A 83 -7.72 3.15 17.84
C PRO A 83 -8.69 2.46 16.87
N PHE A 84 -9.27 1.31 17.22
CA PHE A 84 -10.29 0.67 16.38
C PHE A 84 -11.59 1.49 16.35
N ASN A 85 -12.02 2.04 17.46
CA ASN A 85 -13.19 2.93 17.53
C ASN A 85 -12.94 4.22 16.73
N VAL A 86 -11.72 4.77 16.80
CA VAL A 86 -11.33 5.95 16.00
C VAL A 86 -11.32 5.60 14.51
N PHE A 87 -10.79 4.43 14.14
CA PHE A 87 -10.79 3.97 12.75
C PHE A 87 -12.21 3.76 12.23
N GLU A 88 -13.08 3.10 12.99
CA GLU A 88 -14.47 2.89 12.61
C GLU A 88 -15.19 4.22 12.33
N LYS A 89 -15.04 5.20 13.23
CA LYS A 89 -15.59 6.53 13.03
C LYS A 89 -15.07 7.19 11.75
N TRP A 90 -13.76 7.18 11.55
CA TRP A 90 -13.15 7.81 10.36
C TRP A 90 -13.53 7.10 9.06
N PHE A 91 -13.68 5.77 9.11
CA PHE A 91 -14.12 4.98 7.97
C PHE A 91 -15.58 5.27 7.62
N ASN A 92 -16.45 5.39 8.63
CA ASN A 92 -17.85 5.78 8.43
C ASN A 92 -17.94 7.21 7.87
N ASP A 93 -17.14 8.17 8.39
CA ASP A 93 -17.04 9.51 7.81
C ASP A 93 -16.65 9.46 6.32
N ALA A 94 -15.74 8.55 5.94
CA ALA A 94 -15.33 8.37 4.54
C ALA A 94 -16.44 7.79 3.66
N LEU A 95 -17.25 6.86 4.21
CA LEU A 95 -18.43 6.33 3.52
C LEU A 95 -19.49 7.43 3.32
N GLU A 96 -19.77 8.23 4.35
CA GLU A 96 -20.72 9.34 4.28
C GLU A 96 -20.29 10.44 3.31
N ALA A 97 -18.98 10.75 3.29
CA ALA A 97 -18.37 11.68 2.32
C ALA A 97 -18.31 11.12 0.89
N LYS A 98 -18.72 9.86 0.68
CA LYS A 98 -18.64 9.15 -0.61
C LYS A 98 -17.22 9.16 -1.18
N ALA A 99 -16.23 9.00 -0.32
CA ALA A 99 -14.85 8.86 -0.75
C ALA A 99 -14.70 7.73 -1.78
N HIS A 100 -13.82 7.93 -2.76
CA HIS A 100 -13.61 6.92 -3.81
C HIS A 100 -12.96 5.66 -3.25
N GLU A 101 -13.64 4.50 -3.34
CA GLU A 101 -13.19 3.21 -2.78
C GLU A 101 -12.62 3.33 -1.37
N PRO A 102 -13.40 3.77 -0.35
CA PRO A 102 -12.88 4.08 0.99
C PRO A 102 -12.20 2.89 1.67
N ASN A 103 -12.49 1.66 1.24
CA ASN A 103 -11.86 0.42 1.70
C ASN A 103 -10.58 0.04 0.91
N ALA A 104 -10.18 0.83 -0.10
CA ALA A 104 -8.90 0.63 -0.76
C ALA A 104 -7.76 1.09 0.15
N MET A 105 -6.74 0.26 0.27
CA MET A 105 -5.57 0.55 1.10
C MET A 105 -4.28 0.10 0.42
N CYS A 106 -3.22 0.86 0.61
CA CYS A 106 -1.88 0.47 0.20
C CYS A 106 -1.31 -0.52 1.23
N LEU A 107 -1.02 -1.74 0.80
CA LEU A 107 -0.30 -2.74 1.60
C LEU A 107 1.18 -2.70 1.24
N ALA A 108 2.03 -2.38 2.20
CA ALA A 108 3.48 -2.49 2.10
C ALA A 108 3.97 -3.78 2.76
N THR A 109 4.86 -4.48 2.07
CA THR A 109 5.55 -5.69 2.53
C THR A 109 7.02 -5.57 2.18
N CYS A 110 7.87 -6.38 2.80
CA CYS A 110 9.31 -6.32 2.61
C CYS A 110 9.88 -7.72 2.39
N ASP A 111 10.68 -7.88 1.34
CA ASP A 111 11.46 -9.09 1.11
C ASP A 111 12.54 -9.22 2.21
N PRO A 112 12.56 -10.33 2.97
CA PRO A 112 13.46 -10.46 4.11
C PRO A 112 14.94 -10.64 3.73
N GLN A 113 15.23 -11.05 2.51
CA GLN A 113 16.60 -11.28 2.03
C GLN A 113 17.24 -9.99 1.53
N THR A 114 16.48 -9.21 0.77
CA THR A 114 16.97 -7.98 0.14
C THR A 114 16.61 -6.72 0.92
N CYS A 115 15.71 -6.84 1.90
CA CYS A 115 15.10 -5.72 2.61
C CYS A 115 14.40 -4.71 1.68
N MET A 116 14.08 -5.12 0.44
CA MET A 116 13.39 -4.24 -0.51
C MET A 116 11.90 -4.17 -0.19
N PRO A 117 11.38 -2.98 0.15
CA PRO A 117 9.95 -2.79 0.32
C PRO A 117 9.23 -2.85 -1.02
N SER A 118 8.02 -3.37 -0.99
CA SER A 118 7.11 -3.35 -2.13
C SER A 118 5.70 -2.94 -1.67
N ALA A 119 4.96 -2.24 -2.52
CA ALA A 119 3.64 -1.73 -2.19
C ALA A 119 2.64 -2.00 -3.32
N ARG A 120 1.38 -2.19 -2.96
CA ARG A 120 0.24 -2.39 -3.90
C ARG A 120 -1.07 -2.05 -3.22
N MET A 121 -2.09 -1.79 -4.03
CA MET A 121 -3.43 -1.62 -3.51
C MET A 121 -4.07 -2.99 -3.23
N VAL A 122 -4.76 -3.08 -2.09
CA VAL A 122 -5.65 -4.19 -1.71
C VAL A 122 -6.92 -3.60 -1.08
N LEU A 123 -7.96 -4.44 -0.92
CA LEU A 123 -9.23 -3.98 -0.37
C LEU A 123 -9.42 -4.53 1.04
N LEU A 124 -9.67 -3.66 2.00
CA LEU A 124 -10.16 -4.06 3.32
C LEU A 124 -11.48 -4.82 3.18
N LYS A 125 -11.61 -5.95 3.85
CA LYS A 125 -12.81 -6.81 3.82
C LYS A 125 -13.47 -7.01 5.17
N GLY A 126 -12.75 -6.66 6.23
CA GLY A 126 -13.23 -6.64 7.59
C GLY A 126 -12.19 -6.09 8.53
N PHE A 127 -12.62 -5.60 9.67
CA PHE A 127 -11.76 -5.26 10.79
C PHE A 127 -12.54 -5.47 12.10
N ASP A 128 -11.82 -5.77 13.13
CA ASP A 128 -12.27 -5.94 14.51
C ASP A 128 -11.09 -5.65 15.45
N HIS A 129 -11.28 -5.85 16.76
CA HIS A 129 -10.21 -5.62 17.75
C HIS A 129 -9.00 -6.58 17.59
N GLU A 130 -9.12 -7.64 16.76
CA GLU A 130 -8.01 -8.52 16.44
C GLU A 130 -7.18 -8.01 15.26
N GLY A 131 -7.76 -7.19 14.35
CA GLY A 131 -7.02 -6.59 13.25
C GLY A 131 -7.80 -6.36 11.97
N PHE A 132 -7.05 -6.12 10.89
CA PHE A 132 -7.55 -5.72 9.58
C PHE A 132 -7.39 -6.86 8.58
N VAL A 133 -8.48 -7.23 7.87
CA VAL A 133 -8.54 -8.42 7.03
C VAL A 133 -8.63 -8.06 5.56
N TRP A 134 -7.84 -8.75 4.73
CA TRP A 134 -7.94 -8.73 3.27
C TRP A 134 -7.72 -10.14 2.71
N PHE A 135 -8.12 -10.36 1.45
CA PHE A 135 -7.98 -11.65 0.79
C PHE A 135 -7.16 -11.52 -0.47
N THR A 136 -6.30 -12.52 -0.74
CA THR A 136 -5.38 -12.50 -1.88
C THR A 136 -4.91 -13.91 -2.24
N ASN A 137 -4.10 -13.99 -3.31
CA ASN A 137 -3.39 -15.21 -3.67
C ASN A 137 -2.10 -15.34 -2.82
N TYR A 138 -1.94 -16.42 -2.07
CA TYR A 138 -0.79 -16.69 -1.21
C TYR A 138 0.52 -16.87 -2.00
N ASN A 139 0.43 -17.35 -3.26
CA ASN A 139 1.58 -17.52 -4.14
C ASN A 139 1.99 -16.21 -4.86
N SER A 140 1.27 -15.10 -4.63
CA SER A 140 1.66 -13.80 -5.17
C SER A 140 2.92 -13.27 -4.48
N ARG A 141 3.58 -12.27 -5.09
CA ARG A 141 4.78 -11.64 -4.50
C ARG A 141 4.57 -11.25 -3.03
N LYS A 142 3.44 -10.57 -2.73
CA LYS A 142 3.12 -10.19 -1.35
C LYS A 142 2.90 -11.40 -0.43
N GLY A 143 2.28 -12.47 -0.95
CA GLY A 143 2.08 -13.70 -0.19
C GLY A 143 3.40 -14.38 0.15
N GLN A 144 4.34 -14.45 -0.79
CA GLN A 144 5.68 -14.99 -0.57
C GLN A 144 6.50 -14.14 0.41
N GLU A 145 6.42 -12.81 0.30
CA GLU A 145 7.07 -11.89 1.24
C GLU A 145 6.51 -12.08 2.66
N LEU A 146 5.17 -12.18 2.82
CA LEU A 146 4.51 -12.36 4.12
C LEU A 146 4.74 -13.74 4.75
N GLU A 147 4.99 -14.77 3.96
CA GLU A 147 5.30 -16.12 4.48
C GLU A 147 6.62 -16.15 5.26
N THR A 148 7.57 -15.30 4.89
CA THR A 148 8.91 -15.25 5.47
C THR A 148 9.16 -14.03 6.35
N ASN A 149 8.40 -12.94 6.12
CA ASN A 149 8.45 -11.73 6.92
C ASN A 149 7.02 -11.22 7.18
N PRO A 150 6.44 -11.49 8.36
CA PRO A 150 5.07 -11.11 8.66
C PRO A 150 4.86 -9.62 8.93
N ASN A 151 5.92 -8.81 8.97
CA ASN A 151 5.78 -7.38 9.19
C ASN A 151 5.23 -6.69 7.96
N ALA A 152 4.18 -5.88 8.15
CA ALA A 152 3.54 -5.14 7.09
C ALA A 152 2.99 -3.80 7.58
N ALA A 153 2.68 -2.93 6.61
CA ALA A 153 1.96 -1.70 6.87
C ALA A 153 0.79 -1.55 5.89
N LEU A 154 -0.32 -1.04 6.41
CA LEU A 154 -1.48 -0.60 5.64
C LEU A 154 -1.53 0.93 5.67
N CYS A 155 -1.94 1.54 4.56
CA CYS A 155 -2.13 2.99 4.50
C CYS A 155 -3.40 3.29 3.72
N PHE A 156 -4.35 3.94 4.40
CA PHE A 156 -5.57 4.51 3.82
C PHE A 156 -5.32 5.98 3.50
N TRP A 157 -5.91 6.46 2.41
CA TRP A 157 -5.92 7.85 2.04
C TRP A 157 -7.31 8.26 1.55
N TRP A 158 -7.93 9.20 2.24
CA TRP A 158 -9.24 9.77 1.89
C TRP A 158 -9.06 11.26 1.59
N PRO A 159 -8.80 11.59 0.31
CA PRO A 159 -8.50 12.96 -0.09
C PRO A 159 -9.67 13.91 0.18
N GLU A 160 -10.91 13.44 0.06
CA GLU A 160 -12.13 14.22 0.33
C GLU A 160 -12.20 14.71 1.78
N LEU A 161 -11.60 13.97 2.69
CA LEU A 161 -11.52 14.31 4.11
C LEU A 161 -10.14 14.82 4.53
N GLU A 162 -9.17 14.84 3.61
CA GLU A 162 -7.77 15.18 3.92
C GLU A 162 -7.21 14.32 5.07
N ARG A 163 -7.57 13.03 5.10
CA ARG A 163 -7.21 12.09 6.15
C ARG A 163 -6.43 10.90 5.62
N SER A 164 -5.49 10.45 6.43
CA SER A 164 -4.77 9.20 6.21
C SER A 164 -4.74 8.39 7.50
N VAL A 165 -4.84 7.06 7.37
CA VAL A 165 -4.62 6.15 8.49
C VAL A 165 -3.53 5.17 8.09
N ARG A 166 -2.46 5.10 8.88
CA ARG A 166 -1.37 4.16 8.72
C ARG A 166 -1.38 3.15 9.86
N ILE A 167 -1.27 1.88 9.51
CA ILE A 167 -1.35 0.77 10.45
C ILE A 167 -0.14 -0.12 10.22
N GLU A 168 0.69 -0.31 11.24
CA GLU A 168 1.86 -1.18 11.20
C GLU A 168 1.65 -2.35 12.16
N GLY A 169 2.02 -3.55 11.74
CA GLY A 169 1.80 -4.72 12.58
C GLY A 169 2.28 -6.02 11.97
N MET A 170 1.86 -7.10 12.61
CA MET A 170 2.19 -8.46 12.20
C MET A 170 1.00 -9.12 11.51
N VAL A 171 1.30 -9.83 10.42
CA VAL A 171 0.31 -10.49 9.57
C VAL A 171 0.31 -11.99 9.84
N SER A 172 -0.89 -12.56 9.95
CA SER A 172 -1.12 -14.01 9.94
C SER A 172 -2.19 -14.38 8.92
N LYS A 173 -2.21 -15.63 8.45
CA LYS A 173 -3.33 -16.15 7.67
C LYS A 173 -4.56 -16.27 8.57
N VAL A 174 -5.73 -15.89 8.04
CA VAL A 174 -6.99 -16.21 8.71
C VAL A 174 -7.28 -17.70 8.57
N SER A 175 -8.26 -18.22 9.29
CA SER A 175 -8.63 -19.65 9.23
C SER A 175 -9.05 -20.09 7.82
N PRO A 176 -8.91 -21.37 7.48
CA PRO A 176 -9.47 -21.92 6.25
C PRO A 176 -10.97 -21.71 6.14
N GLU A 177 -11.69 -21.79 7.25
CA GLU A 177 -13.15 -21.62 7.37
C GLU A 177 -13.53 -20.19 7.00
N GLU A 178 -12.89 -19.18 7.58
CA GLU A 178 -13.10 -17.76 7.25
C GLU A 178 -12.79 -17.49 5.78
N SER A 179 -11.71 -18.10 5.26
CA SER A 179 -11.34 -17.97 3.84
C SER A 179 -12.39 -18.62 2.92
N ASN A 180 -12.95 -19.78 3.29
CA ASN A 180 -13.98 -20.46 2.52
C ASN A 180 -15.29 -19.66 2.53
N GLU A 181 -15.69 -19.16 3.71
CA GLU A 181 -16.90 -18.35 3.86
C GLU A 181 -16.83 -17.10 2.98
N TYR A 182 -15.70 -16.36 3.05
CA TYR A 182 -15.55 -15.16 2.23
C TYR A 182 -15.46 -15.51 0.74
N PHE A 183 -14.78 -16.59 0.35
CA PHE A 183 -14.70 -17.02 -1.06
C PHE A 183 -16.10 -17.28 -1.62
N GLY A 184 -16.96 -17.96 -0.87
CA GLY A 184 -18.35 -18.27 -1.27
C GLY A 184 -19.26 -17.04 -1.39
N LYS A 185 -18.94 -15.93 -0.70
CA LYS A 185 -19.68 -14.66 -0.78
C LYS A 185 -19.28 -13.79 -1.98
N ARG A 186 -18.23 -14.17 -2.71
CA ARG A 186 -17.74 -13.39 -3.86
C ARG A 186 -18.66 -13.57 -5.07
N PRO A 187 -18.77 -12.54 -5.93
CA PRO A 187 -19.42 -12.72 -7.23
C PRO A 187 -18.77 -13.89 -8.00
N PRO A 188 -19.56 -14.76 -8.65
CA PRO A 188 -19.04 -15.95 -9.34
C PRO A 188 -17.93 -15.65 -10.35
N THR A 189 -18.02 -14.55 -11.09
CA THR A 189 -16.96 -14.11 -12.01
C THR A 189 -15.66 -13.78 -11.29
N ALA A 190 -15.73 -13.20 -10.07
CA ALA A 190 -14.56 -12.92 -9.27
C ALA A 190 -13.94 -14.19 -8.64
N MET A 191 -14.76 -15.23 -8.38
CA MET A 191 -14.28 -16.55 -7.97
C MET A 191 -13.49 -17.20 -9.14
N VAL A 192 -14.06 -17.21 -10.35
CA VAL A 192 -13.38 -17.69 -11.57
C VAL A 192 -12.08 -16.95 -11.80
N GLY A 193 -12.07 -15.62 -11.63
CA GLY A 193 -10.86 -14.80 -11.74
C GLY A 193 -9.75 -15.22 -10.77
N ALA A 194 -10.11 -15.54 -9.54
CA ALA A 194 -9.15 -16.01 -8.53
C ALA A 194 -8.54 -17.39 -8.88
N VAL A 195 -9.34 -18.28 -9.46
CA VAL A 195 -8.89 -19.62 -9.90
C VAL A 195 -8.04 -19.54 -11.18
N SER A 196 -8.39 -18.62 -12.09
CA SER A 196 -7.69 -18.48 -13.37
C SER A 196 -6.28 -17.90 -13.28
N SER A 197 -6.02 -17.07 -12.25
CA SER A 197 -4.82 -16.26 -12.18
C SER A 197 -3.76 -16.82 -11.23
N ASN A 198 -2.56 -17.04 -11.75
CA ASN A 198 -1.35 -17.24 -10.95
C ASN A 198 -0.76 -15.86 -10.64
N GLN A 199 -1.36 -15.13 -9.69
CA GLN A 199 -1.05 -13.73 -9.40
C GLN A 199 0.46 -13.49 -9.21
N SER A 200 0.98 -12.42 -9.83
CA SER A 200 2.40 -12.01 -9.84
C SER A 200 3.35 -12.92 -10.64
N GLN A 201 2.89 -13.99 -11.24
CA GLN A 201 3.72 -14.84 -12.10
C GLN A 201 3.78 -14.28 -13.52
N ARG A 202 4.89 -14.59 -14.22
CA ARG A 202 5.00 -14.22 -15.64
C ARG A 202 3.99 -15.04 -16.46
N ILE A 203 3.41 -14.41 -17.45
CA ILE A 203 2.53 -15.02 -18.45
C ILE A 203 3.03 -14.63 -19.83
N ALA A 204 2.80 -15.45 -20.84
CA ALA A 204 3.27 -15.20 -22.19
C ALA A 204 2.62 -13.91 -22.78
N ASP A 205 1.30 -13.82 -22.64
CA ASP A 205 0.50 -12.72 -23.14
C ASP A 205 -0.89 -12.65 -22.45
N GLN A 206 -1.63 -11.60 -22.76
CA GLN A 206 -2.97 -11.40 -22.25
C GLN A 206 -3.96 -12.45 -22.80
N VAL A 207 -3.77 -12.90 -24.03
CA VAL A 207 -4.67 -13.87 -24.69
C VAL A 207 -4.69 -15.18 -23.92
N THR A 208 -3.51 -15.65 -23.50
CA THR A 208 -3.36 -16.86 -22.67
C THR A 208 -4.19 -16.77 -21.38
N LEU A 209 -4.15 -15.63 -20.70
CA LEU A 209 -4.96 -15.43 -19.49
C LEU A 209 -6.45 -15.40 -19.80
N GLN A 210 -6.85 -14.70 -20.86
CA GLN A 210 -8.26 -14.60 -21.28
C GLN A 210 -8.81 -15.97 -21.66
N GLN A 211 -8.07 -16.79 -22.39
CA GLN A 211 -8.49 -18.14 -22.78
C GLN A 211 -8.70 -19.03 -21.53
N LYS A 212 -7.78 -18.98 -20.57
CA LYS A 212 -7.93 -19.72 -19.31
C LYS A 212 -9.14 -19.25 -18.53
N PHE A 213 -9.36 -17.94 -18.42
CA PHE A 213 -10.52 -17.38 -17.75
C PHE A 213 -11.83 -17.79 -18.45
N GLN A 214 -11.90 -17.66 -19.79
CA GLN A 214 -13.07 -18.05 -20.58
C GLN A 214 -13.39 -19.54 -20.46
N HIS A 215 -12.35 -20.39 -20.47
CA HIS A 215 -12.54 -21.83 -20.26
C HIS A 215 -13.22 -22.11 -18.92
N LEU A 216 -12.72 -21.53 -17.84
CA LEU A 216 -13.31 -21.67 -16.52
C LEU A 216 -14.70 -21.03 -16.40
N GLN A 217 -14.94 -19.91 -17.07
CA GLN A 217 -16.28 -19.34 -17.15
C GLN A 217 -17.28 -20.33 -17.78
N ASN A 218 -16.93 -20.90 -18.93
CA ASN A 218 -17.76 -21.88 -19.65
C ASN A 218 -18.02 -23.14 -18.82
N GLU A 219 -17.06 -23.52 -17.98
CA GLU A 219 -17.18 -24.71 -17.13
C GLU A 219 -18.06 -24.45 -15.89
N TYR A 220 -17.94 -23.28 -15.26
CA TYR A 220 -18.51 -23.01 -13.93
C TYR A 220 -19.68 -22.03 -13.95
N LEU A 221 -19.87 -21.21 -14.99
CA LEU A 221 -20.92 -20.18 -15.00
C LEU A 221 -22.00 -20.46 -16.05
N ASN A 222 -23.24 -20.18 -15.68
CA ASN A 222 -24.37 -20.08 -16.59
C ASN A 222 -24.29 -18.80 -17.42
N GLU A 223 -25.13 -18.66 -18.45
CA GLU A 223 -25.21 -17.46 -19.29
C GLU A 223 -25.60 -16.21 -18.49
N ASP A 224 -26.38 -16.36 -17.42
CA ASP A 224 -26.79 -15.28 -16.51
C ASP A 224 -25.70 -14.93 -15.47
N GLY A 225 -24.53 -15.58 -15.52
CA GLY A 225 -23.41 -15.34 -14.63
C GLY A 225 -23.51 -16.07 -13.26
N THR A 226 -24.55 -16.88 -13.03
CA THR A 226 -24.67 -17.72 -11.83
C THR A 226 -23.80 -18.97 -11.93
N LEU A 227 -23.51 -19.62 -10.78
CA LEU A 227 -22.72 -20.86 -10.77
C LEU A 227 -23.56 -22.04 -11.31
N LYS A 228 -22.99 -22.82 -12.25
CA LYS A 228 -23.51 -24.13 -12.71
C LYS A 228 -23.30 -25.24 -11.68
N LYS A 229 -22.18 -25.16 -10.98
CA LYS A 229 -21.72 -26.11 -9.97
C LYS A 229 -20.85 -25.39 -8.95
N GLU A 230 -20.66 -26.01 -7.81
CA GLU A 230 -19.75 -25.48 -6.79
C GLU A 230 -18.35 -25.26 -7.35
N LEU A 231 -17.79 -24.09 -7.07
CA LEU A 231 -16.41 -23.74 -7.37
C LEU A 231 -15.63 -23.65 -6.05
N PRO A 232 -14.84 -24.69 -5.71
CA PRO A 232 -14.11 -24.71 -4.46
C PRO A 232 -13.04 -23.62 -4.43
N ARG A 233 -12.79 -23.08 -3.24
CA ARG A 233 -11.70 -22.13 -3.03
C ARG A 233 -10.34 -22.82 -3.30
N PRO A 234 -9.48 -22.23 -4.14
CA PRO A 234 -8.14 -22.76 -4.33
C PRO A 234 -7.32 -22.68 -3.03
N SER A 235 -6.50 -23.69 -2.74
CA SER A 235 -5.65 -23.72 -1.54
C SER A 235 -4.67 -22.55 -1.45
N HIS A 236 -4.27 -22.00 -2.61
CA HIS A 236 -3.36 -20.86 -2.72
C HIS A 236 -4.06 -19.49 -2.60
N TRP A 237 -5.35 -19.46 -2.29
CA TRP A 237 -6.11 -18.21 -2.14
C TRP A 237 -6.79 -18.16 -0.77
N GLY A 238 -6.71 -17.05 -0.08
CA GLY A 238 -7.37 -16.86 1.22
C GLY A 238 -7.05 -15.53 1.85
N GLY A 239 -7.39 -15.40 3.13
CA GLY A 239 -7.28 -14.16 3.89
C GLY A 239 -6.00 -14.04 4.68
N TYR A 240 -5.63 -12.80 4.91
CA TYR A 240 -4.65 -12.36 5.88
C TYR A 240 -5.28 -11.39 6.85
N ARG A 241 -4.82 -11.41 8.10
CA ARG A 241 -5.16 -10.46 9.16
C ARG A 241 -3.88 -9.78 9.64
N LEU A 242 -3.87 -8.45 9.68
CA LEU A 242 -2.81 -7.67 10.31
C LEU A 242 -3.25 -7.31 11.72
N LYS A 243 -2.55 -7.85 12.73
CA LYS A 243 -2.68 -7.43 14.14
C LYS A 243 -1.85 -6.16 14.32
N PRO A 244 -2.48 -5.01 14.59
CA PRO A 244 -1.76 -3.75 14.64
C PRO A 244 -0.91 -3.63 15.91
N LEU A 245 0.29 -3.08 15.75
CA LEU A 245 1.20 -2.64 16.80
C LEU A 245 1.21 -1.12 16.92
N ILE A 246 1.02 -0.44 15.78
CA ILE A 246 1.01 1.01 15.67
C ILE A 246 -0.16 1.40 14.77
N VAL A 247 -0.95 2.40 15.20
CA VAL A 247 -1.97 3.04 14.38
C VAL A 247 -1.76 4.54 14.42
N GLU A 248 -1.55 5.18 13.28
CA GLU A 248 -1.38 6.62 13.17
C GLU A 248 -2.53 7.23 12.36
N PHE A 249 -3.17 8.22 12.95
CA PHE A 249 -4.19 9.07 12.33
C PHE A 249 -3.56 10.40 11.94
N TRP A 250 -3.60 10.70 10.65
CA TRP A 250 -3.09 11.95 10.09
C TRP A 250 -4.22 12.78 9.51
N LYS A 251 -4.23 14.07 9.80
CA LYS A 251 -5.18 15.04 9.23
C LYS A 251 -4.41 16.19 8.61
N GLY A 252 -4.74 16.51 7.35
CA GLY A 252 -4.21 17.67 6.65
C GLY A 252 -4.63 18.96 7.30
N ARG A 253 -3.68 19.92 7.41
CA ARG A 253 -3.92 21.28 7.92
C ARG A 253 -3.16 22.29 7.08
N ALA A 254 -3.69 23.51 7.06
CA ALA A 254 -3.02 24.66 6.45
C ALA A 254 -1.59 24.83 6.99
N SER A 255 -0.74 25.46 6.20
CA SER A 255 0.65 25.77 6.57
C SER A 255 1.52 24.54 6.92
N ARG A 256 1.08 23.33 6.52
CA ARG A 256 1.74 22.04 6.76
C ARG A 256 1.91 21.65 8.23
N ILE A 257 1.18 22.30 9.15
CA ILE A 257 1.15 21.94 10.57
C ILE A 257 0.08 20.85 10.75
N HIS A 258 0.32 19.68 10.16
CA HIS A 258 -0.62 18.56 10.14
C HIS A 258 -0.78 17.94 11.53
N ASP A 259 -2.00 17.51 11.85
CA ASP A 259 -2.22 16.72 13.05
C ASP A 259 -1.82 15.27 12.82
N ARG A 260 -1.06 14.71 13.75
CA ARG A 260 -0.62 13.32 13.74
C ARG A 260 -0.78 12.74 15.14
N ILE A 261 -1.70 11.80 15.28
CA ILE A 261 -1.94 11.08 16.53
C ILE A 261 -1.59 9.62 16.33
N ARG A 262 -0.67 9.11 17.12
CA ARG A 262 -0.20 7.74 17.08
C ARG A 262 -0.63 6.97 18.30
N TYR A 263 -1.15 5.79 18.09
CA TYR A 263 -1.44 4.80 19.12
C TYR A 263 -0.40 3.69 19.05
N LEU A 264 0.13 3.31 20.20
CA LEU A 264 1.07 2.21 20.37
C LEU A 264 0.38 1.12 21.16
N ARG A 265 0.43 -0.13 20.64
CA ARG A 265 -0.07 -1.31 21.37
C ARG A 265 0.83 -1.55 22.58
N PRO A 266 0.28 -1.82 23.76
CA PRO A 266 1.09 -2.17 24.92
C PRO A 266 1.80 -3.51 24.74
N ALA A 267 2.83 -3.75 25.57
CA ALA A 267 3.56 -5.00 25.57
C ALA A 267 2.72 -6.17 26.09
N THR A 268 1.74 -5.88 26.95
CA THR A 268 0.80 -6.85 27.53
C THR A 268 -0.63 -6.48 27.12
N ASP A 269 -1.48 -7.48 26.90
CA ASP A 269 -2.87 -7.24 26.47
C ASP A 269 -3.74 -6.60 27.59
N ASP A 270 -3.27 -6.60 28.86
CA ASP A 270 -3.96 -5.99 29.99
C ASP A 270 -3.79 -4.47 30.08
N GLU A 271 -2.84 -3.92 29.34
CA GLU A 271 -2.60 -2.47 29.28
C GLU A 271 -3.33 -1.87 28.09
N GLY A 272 -3.95 -0.69 28.25
CA GLY A 272 -4.59 0.03 27.17
C GLY A 272 -3.58 0.61 26.16
N TRP A 273 -4.05 1.00 24.98
CA TRP A 273 -3.23 1.69 23.98
C TRP A 273 -2.66 3.01 24.55
N THR A 274 -1.38 3.26 24.24
CA THR A 274 -0.75 4.56 24.55
C THR A 274 -0.94 5.49 23.37
N LYS A 275 -1.46 6.71 23.64
CA LYS A 275 -1.72 7.73 22.62
C LYS A 275 -0.70 8.87 22.76
N GLU A 276 -0.14 9.30 21.63
CA GLU A 276 0.83 10.42 21.58
C GLU A 276 0.64 11.26 20.31
N ARG A 277 0.98 12.56 20.41
CA ARG A 277 1.01 13.47 19.27
C ARG A 277 2.41 13.48 18.66
N LEU A 278 2.48 13.43 17.33
CA LEU A 278 3.73 13.56 16.57
C LEU A 278 3.85 14.93 15.93
N GLN A 279 5.07 15.39 15.75
CA GLN A 279 5.34 16.57 14.90
C GLN A 279 5.02 16.21 13.43
N PRO A 280 4.55 17.19 12.62
CA PRO A 280 4.25 17.00 11.20
C PRO A 280 5.48 16.71 10.36
#